data_528f5576acf0d5cfa8b34a2fd1b7ba20
#
_entry.id   528f5576acf0d5cfa8b34a2fd1b7ba20
#
_cell.length_a   1.000
_cell.length_b   1.000
_cell.length_c   1.000
_cell.angle_alpha   90.00
_cell.angle_beta   90.00
_cell.angle_gamma   90.00
#
_symmetry.space_group_name_H-M   'P 1'
#
loop_
_entity.id
_entity.type
_entity.pdbx_description
1 polymer ?
#
loop_
_entity_poly.entity_id
_entity_poly.type
_entity_poly.pdbx_seq_one_letter_code
_entity_poly.pdbx_strand_id
1 'polypeptide(L)'
;MVEKIKFILQKFITLICAVWAIPIVLIIRIIYPIILIRVGTFFSSRIGHFVADSAQQFIELNNKVGNIVDFYWLDTWSCNKQWAKMVKRNLPVYWWVKYIDIWNHYLPGGSRHSRPSSITRSRDINGVLEKNQTGMMCFISEEEKEAKEWLRKQGWRDGDFFVCLLVRDSEYLDSEQVYSEYDWDYHSYRNSD
;
A
#
# COMPACT_ATOMS: atom_id res chain seq x y z
N MET A 1 3.73 -13.26 -25.18
CA MET A 1 2.50 -12.82 -25.87
C MET A 1 1.43 -12.34 -24.87
N VAL A 2 1.14 -13.08 -23.82
CA VAL A 2 0.14 -12.75 -22.80
C VAL A 2 0.44 -11.42 -22.10
N GLU A 3 1.68 -11.14 -21.70
CA GLU A 3 2.07 -9.89 -21.02
C GLU A 3 1.89 -8.66 -21.92
N LYS A 4 2.20 -8.75 -23.21
CA LYS A 4 1.96 -7.64 -24.16
C LYS A 4 0.46 -7.34 -24.29
N ILE A 5 -0.38 -8.36 -24.28
CA ILE A 5 -1.84 -8.19 -24.36
C ILE A 5 -2.35 -7.53 -23.08
N LYS A 6 -1.91 -7.98 -21.91
CA LYS A 6 -2.28 -7.35 -20.61
C LYS A 6 -1.88 -5.87 -20.58
N PHE A 7 -0.67 -5.56 -21.03
CA PHE A 7 -0.18 -4.17 -21.09
C PHE A 7 -1.01 -3.28 -22.02
N ILE A 8 -1.35 -3.78 -23.22
CA ILE A 8 -2.20 -3.04 -24.17
C ILE A 8 -3.59 -2.84 -23.59
N LEU A 9 -4.18 -3.88 -23.00
CA LEU A 9 -5.49 -3.81 -22.35
C LEU A 9 -5.49 -2.78 -21.20
N GLN A 10 -4.45 -2.77 -20.38
CA GLN A 10 -4.32 -1.81 -19.30
C GLN A 10 -4.22 -0.37 -19.80
N LYS A 11 -3.47 -0.11 -20.87
CA LYS A 11 -3.42 1.21 -21.51
C LYS A 11 -4.78 1.63 -22.06
N PHE A 12 -5.47 0.71 -22.70
CA PHE A 12 -6.82 0.96 -23.25
C PHE A 12 -7.83 1.32 -22.14
N ILE A 13 -7.84 0.56 -21.04
CA ILE A 13 -8.66 0.86 -19.87
C ILE A 13 -8.31 2.23 -19.29
N THR A 14 -7.03 2.56 -19.17
CA THR A 14 -6.58 3.87 -18.67
C THR A 14 -7.08 5.00 -19.57
N LEU A 15 -7.08 4.82 -20.89
CA LEU A 15 -7.58 5.80 -21.85
C LEU A 15 -9.10 5.98 -21.72
N ILE A 16 -9.87 4.90 -21.60
CA ILE A 16 -11.31 4.98 -21.36
C ILE A 16 -11.59 5.72 -20.05
N CYS A 17 -10.83 5.44 -19.00
CA CYS A 17 -11.00 6.10 -17.72
C CYS A 17 -10.66 7.60 -17.76
N ALA A 18 -9.97 8.09 -18.79
CA ALA A 18 -9.70 9.53 -18.97
C ALA A 18 -10.99 10.36 -18.97
N VAL A 19 -12.07 9.82 -19.52
CA VAL A 19 -13.37 10.52 -19.68
C VAL A 19 -13.88 11.05 -18.34
N TRP A 20 -13.70 10.31 -17.25
CA TRP A 20 -14.13 10.73 -15.93
C TRP A 20 -12.97 11.17 -15.02
N ALA A 21 -11.77 10.60 -15.19
CA ALA A 21 -10.63 10.89 -14.33
C ALA A 21 -10.09 12.31 -14.57
N ILE A 22 -9.98 12.76 -15.82
CA ILE A 22 -9.52 14.11 -16.15
C ILE A 22 -10.44 15.21 -15.56
N PRO A 23 -11.76 15.18 -15.74
CA PRO A 23 -12.65 16.11 -15.04
C PRO A 23 -12.44 16.14 -13.53
N ILE A 24 -12.30 14.99 -12.87
CA ILE A 24 -12.05 14.93 -11.43
C ILE A 24 -10.70 15.59 -11.07
N VAL A 25 -9.62 15.32 -11.81
CA VAL A 25 -8.33 15.98 -11.61
C VAL A 25 -8.44 17.49 -11.72
N LEU A 26 -9.19 18.00 -12.70
CA LEU A 26 -9.41 19.44 -12.87
C LEU A 26 -10.21 20.03 -11.70
N ILE A 27 -11.26 19.35 -11.24
CA ILE A 27 -12.05 19.76 -10.06
C ILE A 27 -11.16 19.82 -8.83
N ILE A 28 -10.34 18.79 -8.57
CA ILE A 28 -9.40 18.75 -7.46
C ILE A 28 -8.48 19.97 -7.48
N ARG A 29 -8.04 20.42 -8.64
CA ARG A 29 -7.16 21.60 -8.78
C ARG A 29 -7.91 22.92 -8.59
N ILE A 30 -9.16 23.01 -9.03
CA ILE A 30 -9.98 24.20 -8.84
C ILE A 30 -10.30 24.42 -7.36
N ILE A 31 -10.61 23.35 -6.64
CA ILE A 31 -10.93 23.44 -5.19
C ILE A 31 -9.73 23.57 -4.27
N TYR A 32 -8.51 23.47 -4.80
CA TYR A 32 -7.26 23.54 -4.04
C TYR A 32 -7.18 24.69 -3.04
N PRO A 33 -7.64 25.92 -3.32
CA PRO A 33 -7.58 27.01 -2.33
C PRO A 33 -8.40 26.72 -1.06
N ILE A 34 -9.38 25.82 -1.13
CA ILE A 34 -10.26 25.45 -0.01
C ILE A 34 -9.77 24.17 0.65
N ILE A 35 -9.42 23.17 -0.16
CA ILE A 35 -9.01 21.84 0.30
C ILE A 35 -7.94 21.25 -0.62
N LEU A 36 -6.85 20.78 -0.03
CA LEU A 36 -5.82 20.05 -0.76
C LEU A 36 -6.17 18.55 -0.81
N ILE A 37 -6.57 18.07 -1.98
CA ILE A 37 -6.76 16.64 -2.23
C ILE A 37 -5.49 16.09 -2.86
N ARG A 38 -4.93 15.02 -2.27
CA ARG A 38 -3.77 14.31 -2.79
C ARG A 38 -4.13 12.85 -3.06
N VAL A 39 -3.53 12.32 -4.11
CA VAL A 39 -3.69 10.91 -4.52
C VAL A 39 -2.32 10.22 -4.52
N GLY A 40 -2.30 8.95 -4.20
CA GLY A 40 -1.06 8.18 -4.17
C GLY A 40 -1.29 6.68 -4.09
N THR A 41 -0.20 5.93 -4.13
CA THR A 41 -0.22 4.47 -4.04
C THR A 41 0.62 3.98 -2.87
N PHE A 42 0.30 2.77 -2.37
CA PHE A 42 1.20 2.00 -1.52
C PHE A 42 1.83 0.88 -2.32
N PHE A 43 3.13 0.65 -2.14
CA PHE A 43 3.85 -0.51 -2.68
C PHE A 43 3.41 -1.79 -1.98
N SER A 44 2.19 -2.25 -2.27
CA SER A 44 1.61 -3.42 -1.62
C SER A 44 2.29 -4.74 -1.98
N SER A 45 3.12 -4.73 -3.01
CA SER A 45 3.96 -5.86 -3.42
C SER A 45 5.19 -6.08 -2.53
N ARG A 46 5.58 -5.11 -1.69
CA ARG A 46 6.76 -5.20 -0.81
C ARG A 46 6.37 -4.96 0.63
N ILE A 47 6.48 -5.98 1.48
CA ILE A 47 5.99 -5.97 2.86
C ILE A 47 6.55 -4.80 3.69
N GLY A 48 7.85 -4.53 3.62
CA GLY A 48 8.49 -3.46 4.40
C GLY A 48 7.94 -2.07 4.05
N HIS A 49 7.87 -1.73 2.76
CA HIS A 49 7.28 -0.49 2.29
C HIS A 49 5.78 -0.43 2.63
N PHE A 50 5.06 -1.50 2.35
CA PHE A 50 3.63 -1.53 2.54
C PHE A 50 3.23 -1.31 4.00
N VAL A 51 3.89 -2.01 4.93
CA VAL A 51 3.59 -1.86 6.36
C VAL A 51 4.02 -0.49 6.88
N ALA A 52 5.27 -0.08 6.63
CA ALA A 52 5.81 1.16 7.16
C ALA A 52 5.04 2.39 6.63
N ASP A 53 4.82 2.47 5.31
CA ASP A 53 4.17 3.62 4.70
C ASP A 53 2.69 3.72 5.06
N SER A 54 1.96 2.59 5.10
CA SER A 54 0.55 2.61 5.46
C SER A 54 0.31 2.85 6.96
N ALA A 55 1.17 2.31 7.84
CA ALA A 55 1.10 2.56 9.27
C ALA A 55 1.38 4.03 9.59
N GLN A 56 2.41 4.62 8.97
CA GLN A 56 2.68 6.05 9.12
C GLN A 56 1.51 6.90 8.63
N GLN A 57 0.93 6.59 7.46
CA GLN A 57 -0.22 7.32 6.94
C GLN A 57 -1.45 7.23 7.84
N PHE A 58 -1.66 6.08 8.47
CA PHE A 58 -2.74 5.92 9.45
C PHE A 58 -2.56 6.84 10.66
N ILE A 59 -1.34 6.95 11.19
CA ILE A 59 -1.02 7.85 12.29
C ILE A 59 -1.16 9.31 11.86
N GLU A 60 -0.62 9.66 10.70
CA GLU A 60 -0.73 11.02 10.15
C GLU A 60 -2.19 11.42 9.91
N LEU A 61 -3.03 10.50 9.45
CA LEU A 61 -4.46 10.75 9.25
C LEU A 61 -5.17 11.08 10.57
N ASN A 62 -4.85 10.35 11.63
CA ASN A 62 -5.44 10.56 12.95
C ASN A 62 -4.97 11.85 13.64
N ASN A 63 -3.74 12.30 13.30
CA ASN A 63 -3.13 13.51 13.86
C ASN A 63 -3.23 14.73 12.93
N LYS A 64 -4.06 14.67 11.90
CA LYS A 64 -4.09 15.62 10.80
C LYS A 64 -4.55 17.00 11.24
N VAL A 65 -3.75 18.01 10.90
CA VAL A 65 -4.09 19.43 11.04
C VAL A 65 -4.25 20.02 9.64
N GLY A 66 -5.39 20.69 9.40
CA GLY A 66 -5.65 21.41 8.15
C GLY A 66 -6.56 20.70 7.14
N ASN A 67 -6.85 21.40 6.05
CA ASN A 67 -7.79 20.94 5.01
C ASN A 67 -7.09 20.11 3.95
N ILE A 68 -6.48 18.99 4.35
CA ILE A 68 -5.82 18.06 3.43
C ILE A 68 -6.57 16.72 3.45
N VAL A 69 -6.88 16.15 2.31
CA VAL A 69 -7.48 14.82 2.16
C VAL A 69 -6.63 13.98 1.23
N ASP A 70 -6.27 12.78 1.69
CA ASP A 70 -5.46 11.85 0.92
C ASP A 70 -6.30 10.65 0.51
N PHE A 71 -6.18 10.23 -0.75
CA PHE A 71 -6.77 9.01 -1.28
C PHE A 71 -5.68 8.11 -1.84
N TYR A 72 -5.87 6.80 -1.68
CA TYR A 72 -4.85 5.81 -2.04
C TYR A 72 -5.43 4.72 -2.93
N TRP A 73 -4.51 4.06 -3.62
CA TRP A 73 -4.76 2.79 -4.29
C TRP A 73 -3.61 1.82 -3.99
N LEU A 74 -3.86 0.51 -4.14
CA LEU A 74 -2.85 -0.52 -3.97
C LEU A 74 -2.35 -0.99 -5.34
N ASP A 75 -1.12 -1.48 -5.37
CA ASP A 75 -0.58 -2.17 -6.53
C ASP A 75 -1.50 -3.32 -7.00
N THR A 76 -1.21 -3.88 -8.16
CA THR A 76 -2.02 -4.91 -8.81
C THR A 76 -2.22 -6.15 -7.93
N TRP A 77 -1.26 -6.42 -7.03
CA TRP A 77 -1.30 -7.51 -6.06
C TRP A 77 -0.73 -7.04 -4.70
N SER A 78 -0.97 -7.82 -3.68
CA SER A 78 -0.47 -7.53 -2.33
C SER A 78 0.28 -8.74 -1.78
N CYS A 79 1.50 -8.52 -1.27
CA CYS A 79 2.31 -9.51 -0.60
C CYS A 79 1.69 -10.04 0.70
N ASN A 80 0.77 -9.26 1.30
CA ASN A 80 0.05 -9.66 2.51
C ASN A 80 -1.42 -9.25 2.39
N LYS A 81 -2.29 -10.23 2.13
CA LYS A 81 -3.74 -10.02 1.94
C LYS A 81 -4.42 -9.52 3.22
N GLN A 82 -3.99 -10.00 4.39
CA GLN A 82 -4.56 -9.57 5.67
C GLN A 82 -4.21 -8.12 5.96
N TRP A 83 -2.94 -7.73 5.75
CA TRP A 83 -2.54 -6.33 5.90
C TRP A 83 -3.28 -5.42 4.92
N ALA A 84 -3.45 -5.85 3.66
CA ALA A 84 -4.23 -5.10 2.67
C ALA A 84 -5.70 -4.91 3.09
N LYS A 85 -6.31 -5.91 3.73
CA LYS A 85 -7.67 -5.82 4.29
C LYS A 85 -7.73 -4.77 5.41
N MET A 86 -6.75 -4.79 6.32
CA MET A 86 -6.64 -3.82 7.42
C MET A 86 -6.42 -2.40 6.90
N VAL A 87 -5.51 -2.22 5.94
CA VAL A 87 -5.24 -0.92 5.30
C VAL A 87 -6.49 -0.36 4.62
N LYS A 88 -7.21 -1.16 3.84
CA LYS A 88 -8.46 -0.73 3.17
C LYS A 88 -9.58 -0.37 4.15
N ARG A 89 -9.57 -0.96 5.36
CA ARG A 89 -10.54 -0.65 6.40
C ARG A 89 -10.24 0.68 7.11
N ASN A 90 -8.97 1.01 7.26
CA ASN A 90 -8.53 2.13 8.08
C ASN A 90 -8.12 3.38 7.29
N LEU A 91 -7.84 3.23 5.99
CA LEU A 91 -7.40 4.32 5.11
C LEU A 91 -8.34 4.42 3.90
N PRO A 92 -8.50 5.60 3.31
CA PRO A 92 -9.32 5.81 2.11
C PRO A 92 -8.64 5.24 0.86
N VAL A 93 -8.68 3.91 0.73
CA VAL A 93 -8.05 3.14 -0.36
C VAL A 93 -9.11 2.63 -1.31
N TYR A 94 -9.05 3.09 -2.57
CA TYR A 94 -10.03 2.73 -3.60
C TYR A 94 -9.34 2.42 -4.93
N TRP A 95 -9.85 1.44 -5.68
CA TRP A 95 -9.29 1.01 -6.95
C TRP A 95 -9.35 2.09 -8.05
N TRP A 96 -10.36 2.92 -8.04
CA TRP A 96 -10.56 4.00 -9.03
C TRP A 96 -9.57 5.16 -8.86
N VAL A 97 -9.02 5.36 -7.67
CA VAL A 97 -7.99 6.39 -7.39
C VAL A 97 -6.75 6.20 -8.27
N LYS A 98 -6.44 4.96 -8.66
CA LYS A 98 -5.37 4.64 -9.61
C LYS A 98 -5.44 5.49 -10.89
N TYR A 99 -6.63 5.62 -11.44
CA TYR A 99 -6.81 6.34 -12.71
C TYR A 99 -6.71 7.84 -12.53
N ILE A 100 -7.20 8.37 -11.41
CA ILE A 100 -7.01 9.78 -11.06
C ILE A 100 -5.53 10.09 -10.85
N ASP A 101 -4.81 9.23 -10.14
CA ASP A 101 -3.37 9.38 -9.90
C ASP A 101 -2.57 9.36 -11.21
N ILE A 102 -2.84 8.41 -12.10
CA ILE A 102 -2.22 8.33 -13.43
C ILE A 102 -2.46 9.64 -14.23
N TRP A 103 -3.70 10.09 -14.33
CA TRP A 103 -4.02 11.30 -15.11
C TRP A 103 -3.53 12.58 -14.42
N ASN A 104 -3.45 12.60 -13.08
CA ASN A 104 -2.83 13.69 -12.36
C ASN A 104 -1.33 13.84 -12.69
N HIS A 105 -0.62 12.72 -12.92
CA HIS A 105 0.78 12.75 -13.34
C HIS A 105 0.96 13.17 -14.82
N TYR A 106 0.04 12.81 -15.70
CA TYR A 106 0.11 13.21 -17.11
C TYR A 106 -0.22 14.69 -17.32
N LEU A 107 -1.05 15.28 -16.47
CA LEU A 107 -1.44 16.68 -16.61
C LEU A 107 -0.47 17.61 -15.88
N PRO A 108 -0.06 18.76 -16.48
CA PRO A 108 0.82 19.73 -15.82
C PRO A 108 0.29 20.17 -14.45
N GLY A 109 1.18 20.39 -13.48
CA GLY A 109 0.81 20.88 -12.14
C GLY A 109 0.34 19.81 -11.16
N GLY A 110 0.48 18.52 -11.48
CA GLY A 110 0.03 17.40 -10.64
C GLY A 110 0.84 17.17 -9.36
N SER A 111 2.08 17.64 -9.28
CA SER A 111 3.01 17.33 -8.18
C SER A 111 2.46 17.66 -6.78
N ARG A 112 1.73 18.78 -6.65
CA ARG A 112 1.11 19.21 -5.40
C ARG A 112 0.01 18.24 -4.93
N HIS A 113 -0.65 17.59 -5.86
CA HIS A 113 -1.74 16.64 -5.64
C HIS A 113 -1.27 15.18 -5.64
N SER A 114 0.04 14.96 -5.68
CA SER A 114 0.62 13.62 -5.63
C SER A 114 1.17 13.32 -4.25
N ARG A 115 0.86 12.13 -3.75
CA ARG A 115 1.47 11.58 -2.54
C ARG A 115 2.54 10.58 -2.97
N PRO A 116 3.81 10.72 -2.53
CA PRO A 116 4.85 9.75 -2.85
C PRO A 116 4.47 8.33 -2.42
N SER A 117 4.78 7.34 -3.25
CA SER A 117 4.47 5.94 -2.99
C SER A 117 5.28 5.33 -1.83
N SER A 118 6.43 5.91 -1.52
CA SER A 118 7.23 5.55 -0.37
C SER A 118 7.85 6.78 0.25
N ILE A 119 7.20 7.28 1.30
CA ILE A 119 7.65 8.47 2.04
C ILE A 119 8.76 8.08 2.99
N THR A 120 8.63 6.92 3.61
CA THR A 120 9.51 6.46 4.68
C THR A 120 10.73 5.71 4.17
N ARG A 121 10.72 5.27 2.90
CA ARG A 121 11.70 4.31 2.36
C ARG A 121 11.89 3.10 3.28
N SER A 122 10.79 2.60 3.86
CA SER A 122 10.76 1.54 4.87
C SER A 122 11.49 1.89 6.19
N ARG A 123 11.58 3.17 6.53
CA ARG A 123 12.23 3.64 7.77
C ARG A 123 11.32 4.62 8.50
N ASP A 124 11.33 4.58 9.81
CA ASP A 124 10.68 5.59 10.66
C ASP A 124 11.60 6.80 10.86
N ILE A 125 11.85 7.55 9.77
CA ILE A 125 12.82 8.65 9.73
C ILE A 125 12.48 9.73 10.77
N ASN A 126 11.19 9.95 11.04
CA ASN A 126 10.71 11.01 11.93
C ASN A 126 10.30 10.48 13.32
N GLY A 127 10.49 9.20 13.60
CA GLY A 127 10.05 8.56 14.83
C GLY A 127 8.53 8.58 15.02
N VAL A 128 7.76 8.62 13.93
CA VAL A 128 6.29 8.70 13.98
C VAL A 128 5.69 7.40 14.50
N LEU A 129 6.23 6.26 14.07
CA LEU A 129 5.78 4.94 14.53
C LEU A 129 6.20 4.69 15.97
N GLU A 130 7.43 5.05 16.33
CA GLU A 130 7.96 4.91 17.68
C GLU A 130 7.16 5.72 18.71
N LYS A 131 6.83 6.98 18.38
CA LYS A 131 6.08 7.87 19.27
C LYS A 131 4.60 7.52 19.41
N ASN A 132 4.03 6.75 18.48
CA ASN A 132 2.61 6.44 18.42
C ASN A 132 2.37 4.92 18.51
N GLN A 133 2.95 4.24 19.49
CA GLN A 133 2.79 2.81 19.71
C GLN A 133 1.33 2.40 20.05
N THR A 134 0.55 3.33 20.56
CA THR A 134 -0.88 3.15 20.81
C THR A 134 -1.71 3.62 19.61
N GLY A 135 -2.69 2.84 19.21
CA GLY A 135 -3.58 3.20 18.09
C GLY A 135 -3.14 2.71 16.72
N MET A 136 -2.29 1.68 16.69
CA MET A 136 -1.94 0.99 15.45
C MET A 136 -3.15 0.26 14.86
N MET A 137 -3.08 -0.07 13.56
CA MET A 137 -4.09 -0.92 12.92
C MET A 137 -4.13 -2.27 13.62
N CYS A 138 -5.30 -2.66 14.13
CA CYS A 138 -5.50 -3.90 14.88
C CYS A 138 -6.42 -4.86 14.12
N PHE A 139 -6.37 -6.13 14.48
CA PHE A 139 -7.36 -7.11 14.06
C PHE A 139 -8.72 -6.76 14.66
N ILE A 140 -9.79 -7.06 13.96
CA ILE A 140 -11.14 -7.08 14.50
C ILE A 140 -11.42 -8.43 15.15
N SER A 141 -12.44 -8.49 15.98
CA SER A 141 -12.78 -9.72 16.75
C SER A 141 -12.98 -10.95 15.86
N GLU A 142 -13.57 -10.77 14.69
CA GLU A 142 -13.78 -11.85 13.73
C GLU A 142 -12.45 -12.39 13.18
N GLU A 143 -11.50 -11.51 12.86
CA GLU A 143 -10.17 -11.88 12.37
C GLU A 143 -9.36 -12.59 13.45
N GLU A 144 -9.44 -12.13 14.69
CA GLU A 144 -8.82 -12.82 15.84
C GLU A 144 -9.40 -14.21 16.07
N LYS A 145 -10.72 -14.33 15.97
CA LYS A 145 -11.41 -15.61 16.10
C LYS A 145 -10.96 -16.58 15.00
N GLU A 146 -10.97 -16.17 13.75
CA GLU A 146 -10.51 -16.98 12.62
C GLU A 146 -9.06 -17.42 12.81
N ALA A 147 -8.17 -16.50 13.24
CA ALA A 147 -6.77 -16.80 13.50
C ALA A 147 -6.59 -17.83 14.63
N LYS A 148 -7.30 -17.68 15.76
CA LYS A 148 -7.29 -18.63 16.87
C LYS A 148 -7.82 -20.00 16.46
N GLU A 149 -8.90 -20.04 15.68
CA GLU A 149 -9.45 -21.29 15.14
C GLU A 149 -8.45 -22.01 14.22
N TRP A 150 -7.72 -21.24 13.37
CA TRP A 150 -6.67 -21.79 12.55
C TRP A 150 -5.52 -22.36 13.39
N LEU A 151 -5.05 -21.62 14.40
CA LEU A 151 -4.00 -22.09 15.32
C LEU A 151 -4.41 -23.36 16.04
N ARG A 152 -5.66 -23.46 16.53
CA ARG A 152 -6.19 -24.67 17.20
C ARG A 152 -6.18 -25.88 16.24
N LYS A 153 -6.49 -25.68 14.95
CA LYS A 153 -6.39 -26.75 13.94
C LYS A 153 -4.94 -27.20 13.71
N GLN A 154 -3.94 -26.36 14.01
CA GLN A 154 -2.53 -26.72 13.98
C GLN A 154 -2.04 -27.34 15.30
N GLY A 155 -2.92 -27.58 16.29
CA GLY A 155 -2.57 -28.18 17.55
C GLY A 155 -2.31 -27.24 18.71
N TRP A 156 -2.37 -25.92 18.49
CA TRP A 156 -2.26 -24.92 19.55
C TRP A 156 -3.50 -24.98 20.47
N ARG A 157 -3.28 -24.82 21.79
CA ARG A 157 -4.31 -24.72 22.80
C ARG A 157 -4.33 -23.32 23.38
N ASP A 158 -5.50 -22.87 23.83
CA ASP A 158 -5.64 -21.55 24.45
C ASP A 158 -4.72 -21.44 25.67
N GLY A 159 -3.81 -20.48 25.63
CA GLY A 159 -2.79 -20.28 26.66
C GLY A 159 -1.43 -20.87 26.37
N ASP A 160 -1.30 -21.69 25.32
CA ASP A 160 0.04 -22.15 24.89
C ASP A 160 0.87 -21.00 24.35
N PHE A 161 2.16 -21.02 24.66
CA PHE A 161 3.12 -20.11 24.01
C PHE A 161 3.42 -20.61 22.60
N PHE A 162 3.57 -19.66 21.67
CA PHE A 162 4.09 -19.95 20.34
C PHE A 162 5.15 -18.89 19.93
N VAL A 163 6.04 -19.28 19.04
CA VAL A 163 7.08 -18.41 18.51
C VAL A 163 6.86 -18.26 17.02
N CYS A 164 6.84 -17.01 16.55
CA CYS A 164 6.84 -16.73 15.13
C CYS A 164 8.27 -16.74 14.62
N LEU A 165 8.60 -17.71 13.76
CA LEU A 165 9.87 -17.73 13.04
C LEU A 165 9.68 -17.02 11.70
N LEU A 166 10.43 -15.92 11.50
CA LEU A 166 10.48 -15.22 10.23
C LEU A 166 11.73 -15.70 9.47
N VAL A 167 11.50 -16.48 8.44
CA VAL A 167 12.54 -16.95 7.51
C VAL A 167 12.42 -16.18 6.21
N ARG A 168 13.54 -15.80 5.65
CA ARG A 168 13.64 -15.13 4.36
C ARG A 168 14.54 -15.95 3.43
N ASP A 169 14.07 -16.11 2.20
CA ASP A 169 14.82 -16.64 1.08
C ASP A 169 14.66 -15.74 -0.16
N SER A 170 15.29 -16.10 -1.26
CA SER A 170 15.19 -15.39 -2.55
C SER A 170 13.97 -15.80 -3.36
N GLU A 171 13.38 -16.97 -3.11
CA GLU A 171 12.36 -17.60 -3.95
C GLU A 171 11.15 -16.70 -4.24
N TYR A 172 10.75 -15.91 -3.25
CA TYR A 172 9.64 -14.96 -3.43
C TYR A 172 9.90 -13.92 -4.53
N LEU A 173 11.11 -13.38 -4.62
CA LEU A 173 11.49 -12.40 -5.65
C LEU A 173 11.80 -13.08 -6.98
N ASP A 174 12.39 -14.27 -6.95
CA ASP A 174 12.72 -15.06 -8.13
C ASP A 174 11.46 -15.56 -8.86
N SER A 175 10.40 -15.85 -8.11
CA SER A 175 9.09 -16.22 -8.67
C SER A 175 8.35 -15.04 -9.32
N GLU A 176 8.68 -13.81 -8.94
CA GLU A 176 8.06 -12.59 -9.45
C GLU A 176 8.85 -12.01 -10.63
N GLN A 177 8.66 -12.55 -11.82
CA GLN A 177 9.31 -12.14 -13.08
C GLN A 177 9.19 -10.63 -13.43
N VAL A 178 8.43 -9.86 -12.68
CA VAL A 178 8.22 -8.42 -12.88
C VAL A 178 9.50 -7.61 -12.64
N TYR A 179 10.48 -8.18 -11.95
CA TYR A 179 11.71 -7.48 -11.55
C TYR A 179 12.99 -8.10 -12.14
N SER A 180 12.90 -8.81 -13.25
CA SER A 180 14.02 -9.51 -13.90
C SER A 180 15.17 -8.61 -14.34
N GLU A 181 15.00 -7.27 -14.34
CA GLU A 181 16.05 -6.30 -14.68
C GLU A 181 16.90 -5.87 -13.47
N TYR A 182 16.53 -6.26 -12.24
CA TYR A 182 17.27 -5.89 -11.04
C TYR A 182 18.08 -7.07 -10.53
N ASP A 183 19.38 -6.86 -10.33
CA ASP A 183 20.24 -7.77 -9.58
C ASP A 183 19.86 -7.73 -8.10
N TRP A 184 19.18 -8.78 -7.65
CA TRP A 184 18.75 -8.92 -6.26
C TRP A 184 19.79 -9.59 -5.37
N ASP A 185 20.90 -10.07 -5.93
CA ASP A 185 21.96 -10.75 -5.19
C ASP A 185 22.58 -9.87 -4.11
N TYR A 186 22.56 -8.55 -4.29
CA TYR A 186 23.03 -7.63 -3.24
C TYR A 186 22.22 -7.70 -1.93
N HIS A 187 21.09 -8.37 -1.93
CA HIS A 187 20.29 -8.63 -0.73
C HIS A 187 20.46 -10.03 -0.16
N SER A 188 21.25 -10.90 -0.79
CA SER A 188 21.45 -12.31 -0.39
C SER A 188 21.91 -12.47 1.06
N TYR A 189 22.71 -11.51 1.57
CA TYR A 189 23.17 -11.47 2.96
C TYR A 189 22.04 -11.47 4.01
N ARG A 190 20.79 -11.27 3.59
CA ARG A 190 19.60 -11.30 4.46
C ARG A 190 18.85 -12.62 4.40
N ASN A 191 19.24 -13.53 3.51
CA ASN A 191 18.60 -14.82 3.41
C ASN A 191 19.03 -15.70 4.57
N SER A 192 18.13 -16.56 5.02
CA SER A 192 18.45 -17.59 6.01
C SER A 192 18.90 -18.82 5.23
N ASP A 193 20.20 -19.11 5.29
CA ASP A 193 20.74 -20.34 4.76
C ASP A 193 20.51 -21.50 5.76
#